data_779bf1df8d786636efeed6bf5e7ff167
#
_entry.id   779bf1df8d786636efeed6bf5e7ff167
#
_cell.length_a   1.000
_cell.length_b   1.000
_cell.length_c   1.000
_cell.angle_alpha   90.00
_cell.angle_beta   90.00
_cell.angle_gamma   90.00
#
_symmetry.space_group_name_H-M   'P 1'
#
loop_
_entity.id
_entity.type
_entity.pdbx_description
1 polymer ?
#
loop_
_entity_poly.entity_id
_entity_poly.type
_entity_poly.pdbx_seq_one_letter_code
_entity_poly.pdbx_strand_id
1 'polypeptide(L)'
;MEIKKLFIPGPTYVHPDVLAKMGTPMIGHRTKEASELQRNITRKMQQLMFTENKIVLSTSSGTGLMEGAIRSATQKKAIVFSVGAFGKRWYELARLNGIDADLHEEISGHATLPETVEGYLKTGKYDTVAITHNETS
;
A
#
# COMPACT_ATOMS: atom_id res chain seq x y z
N MET A 1 -21.28 -14.25 -22.89
CA MET A 1 -19.83 -14.05 -22.85
C MET A 1 -19.29 -14.85 -21.69
N GLU A 2 -18.38 -15.79 -21.94
CA GLU A 2 -17.77 -16.58 -20.86
C GLU A 2 -16.84 -15.69 -20.03
N ILE A 3 -17.04 -15.64 -18.72
CA ILE A 3 -16.22 -14.83 -17.80
C ILE A 3 -14.98 -15.63 -17.43
N LYS A 4 -13.83 -15.23 -17.94
CA LYS A 4 -12.54 -15.83 -17.57
C LYS A 4 -12.15 -15.34 -16.17
N LYS A 5 -11.90 -16.26 -15.24
CA LYS A 5 -11.30 -15.94 -13.93
C LYS A 5 -9.80 -15.75 -14.09
N LEU A 6 -9.30 -14.62 -13.62
CA LEU A 6 -7.87 -14.31 -13.68
C LEU A 6 -7.19 -14.73 -12.37
N PHE A 7 -6.09 -15.49 -12.50
CA PHE A 7 -5.24 -15.93 -11.37
C PHE A 7 -3.86 -15.28 -11.51
N ILE A 8 -3.84 -13.95 -11.57
CA ILE A 8 -2.65 -13.11 -11.71
C ILE A 8 -2.69 -12.00 -10.65
N PRO A 9 -1.56 -11.39 -10.29
CA PRO A 9 -1.50 -10.29 -9.31
C PRO A 9 -2.33 -9.07 -9.67
N GLY A 10 -2.49 -8.82 -10.96
CA GLY A 10 -3.30 -7.73 -11.51
C GLY A 10 -3.26 -7.69 -13.03
N PRO A 11 -4.36 -7.29 -13.70
CA PRO A 11 -5.69 -7.03 -13.15
C PRO A 11 -6.37 -8.28 -12.59
N THR A 12 -7.10 -8.13 -11.50
CA THR A 12 -7.80 -9.24 -10.84
C THR A 12 -9.22 -9.42 -11.38
N TYR A 13 -9.78 -10.60 -11.14
CA TYR A 13 -11.20 -10.84 -11.40
C TYR A 13 -12.08 -9.92 -10.53
N VAL A 14 -13.04 -9.26 -11.16
CA VAL A 14 -14.03 -8.42 -10.48
C VAL A 14 -15.38 -9.11 -10.50
N HIS A 15 -16.00 -9.26 -9.32
CA HIS A 15 -17.31 -9.91 -9.19
C HIS A 15 -18.36 -9.13 -9.98
N PRO A 16 -19.32 -9.83 -10.67
CA PRO A 16 -20.34 -9.19 -11.51
C PRO A 16 -21.16 -8.10 -10.81
N ASP A 17 -21.49 -8.29 -9.53
CA ASP A 17 -22.25 -7.29 -8.74
C ASP A 17 -21.44 -5.99 -8.54
N VAL A 18 -20.12 -6.08 -8.43
CA VAL A 18 -19.24 -4.91 -8.34
C VAL A 18 -19.19 -4.18 -9.67
N LEU A 19 -19.04 -4.94 -10.78
CA LEU A 19 -19.08 -4.36 -12.12
C LEU A 19 -20.41 -3.65 -12.39
N ALA A 20 -21.54 -4.25 -12.00
CA ALA A 20 -22.85 -3.64 -12.13
C ALA A 20 -22.96 -2.32 -11.36
N LYS A 21 -22.37 -2.24 -10.16
CA LYS A 21 -22.33 -1.01 -9.37
C LYS A 21 -21.48 0.07 -10.01
N MET A 22 -20.39 -0.26 -10.67
CA MET A 22 -19.56 0.70 -11.40
C MET A 22 -20.30 1.35 -12.58
N GLY A 23 -21.34 0.68 -13.12
CA GLY A 23 -22.19 1.21 -14.19
C GLY A 23 -23.38 2.06 -13.72
N THR A 24 -23.51 2.34 -12.41
CA THR A 24 -24.62 3.16 -11.91
C THR A 24 -24.32 4.67 -12.11
N PRO A 25 -25.37 5.52 -12.24
CA PRO A 25 -25.18 6.96 -12.33
C PRO A 25 -24.41 7.53 -11.16
N MET A 26 -23.60 8.56 -11.43
CA MET A 26 -22.82 9.24 -10.40
C MET A 26 -23.71 10.03 -9.45
N ILE A 27 -23.30 10.11 -8.19
CA ILE A 27 -23.94 10.94 -7.15
C ILE A 27 -23.11 12.21 -6.93
N GLY A 28 -23.76 13.26 -6.49
CA GLY A 28 -23.08 14.53 -6.20
C GLY A 28 -22.12 14.39 -5.01
N HIS A 29 -20.88 14.74 -5.17
CA HIS A 29 -19.81 14.56 -4.16
C HIS A 29 -20.05 15.33 -2.84
N ARG A 30 -20.92 16.35 -2.82
CA ARG A 30 -21.26 17.15 -1.64
C ARG A 30 -22.63 16.80 -1.03
N THR A 31 -23.27 15.74 -1.50
CA THR A 31 -24.58 15.31 -1.01
C THR A 31 -24.45 14.50 0.28
N LYS A 32 -25.56 14.39 1.00
CA LYS A 32 -25.67 13.51 2.17
C LYS A 32 -25.42 12.05 1.79
N GLU A 33 -25.94 11.63 0.63
CA GLU A 33 -25.76 10.30 0.08
C GLU A 33 -24.27 9.96 -0.12
N ALA A 34 -23.49 10.85 -0.74
CA ALA A 34 -22.04 10.67 -0.91
C ALA A 34 -21.33 10.56 0.45
N SER A 35 -21.71 11.39 1.41
CA SER A 35 -21.12 11.35 2.76
C SER A 35 -21.45 10.05 3.50
N GLU A 36 -22.65 9.52 3.33
CA GLU A 36 -23.07 8.24 3.92
C GLU A 36 -22.33 7.06 3.25
N LEU A 37 -22.18 7.09 1.93
CA LEU A 37 -21.40 6.10 1.18
C LEU A 37 -19.96 6.05 1.69
N GLN A 38 -19.30 7.21 1.81
CA GLN A 38 -17.92 7.30 2.28
C GLN A 38 -17.78 6.79 3.73
N ARG A 39 -18.69 7.15 4.63
CA ARG A 39 -18.69 6.64 6.01
C ARG A 39 -18.85 5.11 6.06
N ASN A 40 -19.74 4.56 5.24
CA ASN A 40 -19.95 3.12 5.17
C ASN A 40 -18.71 2.39 4.64
N ILE A 41 -18.02 2.93 3.62
CA ILE A 41 -16.77 2.37 3.11
C ILE A 41 -15.71 2.41 4.21
N THR A 42 -15.51 3.56 4.86
CA THR A 42 -14.54 3.72 5.95
C THR A 42 -14.75 2.68 7.04
N ARG A 43 -15.99 2.53 7.53
CA ARG A 43 -16.30 1.54 8.58
C ARG A 43 -15.98 0.11 8.15
N LYS A 44 -16.34 -0.28 6.92
CA LYS A 44 -16.05 -1.62 6.39
C LYS A 44 -14.55 -1.85 6.24
N MET A 45 -13.81 -0.85 5.77
CA MET A 45 -12.36 -0.92 5.65
C MET A 45 -11.67 -1.00 7.01
N GLN A 46 -12.14 -0.26 8.01
CA GLN A 46 -11.65 -0.37 9.38
C GLN A 46 -11.81 -1.79 9.94
N GLN A 47 -12.98 -2.40 9.72
CA GLN A 47 -13.21 -3.79 10.12
C GLN A 47 -12.27 -4.77 9.40
N LEU A 48 -12.10 -4.60 8.08
CA LEU A 48 -11.21 -5.45 7.28
C LEU A 48 -9.75 -5.33 7.69
N MET A 49 -9.32 -4.13 8.05
CA MET A 49 -7.92 -3.82 8.42
C MET A 49 -7.66 -3.88 9.93
N PHE A 50 -8.64 -4.30 10.73
CA PHE A 50 -8.53 -4.41 12.20
C PHE A 50 -8.02 -3.11 12.84
N THR A 51 -8.58 -1.95 12.44
CA THR A 51 -8.14 -0.63 12.92
C THR A 51 -9.32 0.30 13.20
N GLU A 52 -9.14 1.24 14.11
CA GLU A 52 -10.04 2.38 14.35
C GLU A 52 -9.51 3.69 13.72
N ASN A 53 -8.33 3.64 13.11
CA ASN A 53 -7.72 4.80 12.48
C ASN A 53 -8.52 5.30 11.27
N LYS A 54 -8.26 6.54 10.88
CA LYS A 54 -8.86 7.11 9.67
C LYS A 54 -8.44 6.35 8.43
N ILE A 55 -9.41 6.03 7.59
CA ILE A 55 -9.18 5.47 6.26
C ILE A 55 -9.30 6.59 5.24
N VAL A 56 -8.27 6.78 4.45
CA VAL A 56 -8.25 7.74 3.35
C VAL A 56 -8.28 6.97 2.04
N LEU A 57 -9.26 7.27 1.19
CA LEU A 57 -9.37 6.70 -0.14
C LEU A 57 -8.66 7.61 -1.14
N SER A 58 -7.87 7.02 -2.02
CA SER A 58 -7.18 7.73 -3.10
C SER A 58 -7.53 7.13 -4.45
N THR A 59 -7.67 7.97 -5.45
CA THR A 59 -7.83 7.58 -6.85
C THR A 59 -6.50 7.47 -7.58
N SER A 60 -5.41 7.27 -6.84
CA SER A 60 -4.07 7.06 -7.37
C SER A 60 -3.72 5.58 -7.56
N SER A 61 -2.56 5.32 -8.14
CA SER A 61 -1.96 3.98 -8.15
C SER A 61 -1.44 3.56 -6.78
N GLY A 62 -1.19 2.27 -6.57
CA GLY A 62 -0.47 1.78 -5.39
C GLY A 62 0.89 2.47 -5.21
N THR A 63 1.62 2.73 -6.30
CA THR A 63 2.89 3.49 -6.28
C THR A 63 2.70 4.91 -5.72
N GLY A 64 1.62 5.60 -6.10
CA GLY A 64 1.31 6.94 -5.55
C GLY A 64 1.00 6.90 -4.05
N LEU A 65 0.37 5.82 -3.55
CA LEU A 65 0.17 5.62 -2.12
C LEU A 65 1.48 5.29 -1.39
N MET A 66 2.36 4.49 -1.99
CA MET A 66 3.70 4.24 -1.45
C MET A 66 4.49 5.54 -1.31
N GLU A 67 4.47 6.40 -2.34
CA GLU A 67 5.10 7.72 -2.29
C GLU A 67 4.52 8.58 -1.18
N GLY A 68 3.20 8.69 -1.09
CA GLY A 68 2.52 9.44 -0.04
C GLY A 68 2.89 8.93 1.36
N ALA A 69 2.95 7.63 1.56
CA ALA A 69 3.30 7.01 2.82
C ALA A 69 4.74 7.31 3.24
N ILE A 70 5.72 7.06 2.37
CA ILE A 70 7.13 7.26 2.70
C ILE A 70 7.45 8.73 2.98
N ARG A 71 6.84 9.67 2.22
CA ARG A 71 6.99 11.12 2.44
C ARG A 71 6.36 11.59 3.74
N SER A 72 5.25 10.98 4.15
CA SER A 72 4.52 11.41 5.36
C SER A 72 5.12 10.81 6.62
N ALA A 73 5.68 9.62 6.55
CA ALA A 73 6.17 8.87 7.70
C ALA A 73 7.62 9.19 8.07
N THR A 74 8.47 9.54 7.07
CA THR A 74 9.92 9.70 7.29
C THR A 74 10.29 11.14 7.62
N GLN A 75 10.85 11.36 8.81
CA GLN A 75 11.39 12.65 9.23
C GLN A 75 12.92 12.66 9.31
N LYS A 76 13.53 11.50 9.61
CA LYS A 76 14.98 11.34 9.71
C LYS A 76 15.51 10.51 8.56
N LYS A 77 15.26 9.20 8.63
CA LYS A 77 15.77 8.25 7.65
C LYS A 77 14.90 7.00 7.60
N ALA A 78 14.62 6.52 6.41
CA ALA A 78 13.94 5.25 6.20
C ALA A 78 14.95 4.10 6.06
N ILE A 79 14.57 2.91 6.52
CA ILE A 79 15.16 1.62 6.10
C ILE A 79 14.15 0.85 5.28
N VAL A 80 14.56 0.42 4.11
CA VAL A 80 13.73 -0.37 3.19
C VAL A 80 14.30 -1.78 3.11
N PHE A 81 13.46 -2.77 3.38
CA PHE A 81 13.78 -4.18 3.19
C PHE A 81 13.15 -4.68 1.89
N SER A 82 13.99 -5.19 1.01
CA SER A 82 13.58 -5.62 -0.32
C SER A 82 13.91 -7.10 -0.55
N VAL A 83 12.91 -7.81 -1.02
CA VAL A 83 13.03 -9.18 -1.53
C VAL A 83 12.71 -9.25 -3.04
N GLY A 84 12.49 -8.08 -3.69
CA GLY A 84 12.17 -7.99 -5.11
C GLY A 84 11.84 -6.56 -5.57
N ALA A 85 11.18 -6.44 -6.73
CA ALA A 85 10.96 -5.16 -7.41
C ALA A 85 10.06 -4.19 -6.63
N PHE A 86 9.05 -4.67 -5.89
CA PHE A 86 8.20 -3.80 -5.09
C PHE A 86 8.94 -3.25 -3.86
N GLY A 87 9.79 -4.06 -3.23
CA GLY A 87 10.67 -3.58 -2.18
C GLY A 87 11.62 -2.50 -2.70
N LYS A 88 12.29 -2.72 -3.85
CA LYS A 88 13.15 -1.71 -4.49
C LYS A 88 12.40 -0.42 -4.82
N ARG A 89 11.13 -0.54 -5.24
CA ARG A 89 10.29 0.61 -5.55
C ARG A 89 10.10 1.55 -4.35
N TRP A 90 9.97 1.05 -3.14
CA TRP A 90 9.93 1.86 -1.92
C TRP A 90 11.19 2.71 -1.76
N TYR A 91 12.36 2.10 -1.95
CA TYR A 91 13.63 2.79 -1.88
C TYR A 91 13.79 3.86 -2.97
N GLU A 92 13.47 3.52 -4.21
CA GLU A 92 13.50 4.46 -5.34
C GLU A 92 12.60 5.68 -5.08
N LEU A 93 11.38 5.45 -4.61
CA LEU A 93 10.45 6.54 -4.27
C LEU A 93 10.99 7.44 -3.16
N ALA A 94 11.60 6.88 -2.12
CA ALA A 94 12.25 7.67 -1.08
C ALA A 94 13.34 8.56 -1.70
N ARG A 95 14.26 7.97 -2.47
CA ARG A 95 15.38 8.70 -3.09
C ARG A 95 14.92 9.77 -4.08
N LEU A 96 13.95 9.47 -4.94
CA LEU A 96 13.41 10.43 -5.91
C LEU A 96 12.71 11.62 -5.25
N ASN A 97 12.19 11.44 -4.04
CA ASN A 97 11.56 12.50 -3.25
C ASN A 97 12.52 13.19 -2.25
N GLY A 98 13.83 12.94 -2.36
CA GLY A 98 14.83 13.58 -1.49
C GLY A 98 14.84 13.08 -0.05
N ILE A 99 14.22 11.92 0.22
CA ILE A 99 14.18 11.31 1.54
C ILE A 99 15.44 10.46 1.72
N ASP A 100 16.13 10.65 2.85
CA ASP A 100 17.25 9.80 3.20
C ASP A 100 16.77 8.39 3.52
N ALA A 101 17.33 7.41 2.81
CA ALA A 101 16.92 6.01 2.93
C ALA A 101 18.10 5.07 2.68
N ASP A 102 18.15 3.99 3.45
CA ASP A 102 19.02 2.84 3.19
C ASP A 102 18.19 1.68 2.65
N LEU A 103 18.81 0.86 1.83
CA LEU A 103 18.24 -0.35 1.26
C LEU A 103 18.96 -1.58 1.81
N HIS A 104 18.21 -2.51 2.36
CA HIS A 104 18.65 -3.86 2.65
C HIS A 104 18.00 -4.81 1.63
N GLU A 105 18.82 -5.47 0.82
CA GLU A 105 18.34 -6.45 -0.16
C GLU A 105 18.64 -7.86 0.35
N GLU A 106 17.62 -8.68 0.42
CA GLU A 106 17.76 -10.11 0.67
C GLU A 106 18.19 -10.85 -0.58
N ILE A 107 18.79 -11.98 -0.39
CA ILE A 107 19.04 -12.92 -1.49
C ILE A 107 17.70 -13.40 -2.04
N SER A 108 17.56 -13.46 -3.36
CA SER A 108 16.33 -13.88 -4.03
C SER A 108 15.81 -15.21 -3.46
N GLY A 109 14.52 -15.26 -3.16
CA GLY A 109 13.85 -16.41 -2.57
C GLY A 109 13.94 -16.49 -1.03
N HIS A 110 14.61 -15.55 -0.38
CA HIS A 110 14.67 -15.47 1.09
C HIS A 110 13.76 -14.35 1.62
N ALA A 111 13.20 -14.59 2.79
CA ALA A 111 12.38 -13.58 3.48
C ALA A 111 13.26 -12.70 4.38
N THR A 112 12.88 -11.44 4.52
CA THR A 112 13.45 -10.59 5.56
C THR A 112 13.06 -11.11 6.93
N LEU A 113 14.04 -11.43 7.76
CA LEU A 113 13.81 -11.98 9.10
C LEU A 113 13.65 -10.86 10.14
N PRO A 114 12.85 -11.09 11.19
CA PRO A 114 12.69 -10.11 12.27
C PRO A 114 14.01 -9.68 12.90
N GLU A 115 14.97 -10.58 13.05
CA GLU A 115 16.29 -10.33 13.64
C GLU A 115 17.10 -9.35 12.79
N THR A 116 16.98 -9.44 11.46
CA THR A 116 17.59 -8.49 10.51
C THR A 116 17.02 -7.10 10.73
N VAL A 117 15.69 -6.99 10.78
CA VAL A 117 14.99 -5.72 11.02
C VAL A 117 15.39 -5.12 12.37
N GLU A 118 15.39 -5.93 13.42
CA GLU A 118 15.78 -5.53 14.78
C GLU A 118 17.21 -4.96 14.81
N GLY A 119 18.14 -5.61 14.12
CA GLY A 119 19.52 -5.16 14.02
C GLY A 119 19.65 -3.72 13.49
N TYR A 120 18.89 -3.39 12.43
CA TYR A 120 18.86 -2.02 11.90
C TYR A 120 18.19 -1.04 12.86
N LEU A 121 17.06 -1.41 13.46
CA LEU A 121 16.30 -0.52 14.34
C LEU A 121 17.05 -0.20 15.64
N LYS A 122 17.80 -1.12 16.20
CA LYS A 122 18.65 -0.91 17.40
C LYS A 122 19.69 0.17 17.21
N THR A 123 20.03 0.53 15.97
CA THR A 123 20.97 1.63 15.70
C THR A 123 20.40 3.01 16.05
N GLY A 124 19.09 3.15 16.17
CA GLY A 124 18.40 4.42 16.39
C GLY A 124 18.45 5.42 15.23
N LYS A 125 18.95 4.98 14.07
CA LYS A 125 19.11 5.85 12.88
C LYS A 125 17.81 6.08 12.13
N TYR A 126 16.89 5.11 12.18
CA TYR A 126 15.70 5.05 11.34
C TYR A 126 14.44 5.35 12.13
N ASP A 127 13.55 6.11 11.55
CA ASP A 127 12.21 6.39 12.07
C ASP A 127 11.10 5.81 11.18
N THR A 128 11.47 5.24 10.04
CA THR A 128 10.54 4.59 9.12
C THR A 128 11.11 3.26 8.63
N VAL A 129 10.25 2.25 8.59
CA VAL A 129 10.53 0.93 8.01
C VAL A 129 9.55 0.68 6.87
N ALA A 130 10.06 0.27 5.71
CA ALA A 130 9.23 -0.19 4.60
C ALA A 130 9.56 -1.65 4.27
N ILE A 131 8.52 -2.50 4.28
CA ILE A 131 8.61 -3.93 3.96
C ILE A 131 7.46 -4.30 3.03
N THR A 132 7.75 -5.03 1.96
CA THR A 132 6.73 -5.60 1.08
C THR A 132 6.34 -6.98 1.59
N HIS A 133 5.09 -7.13 2.06
CA HIS A 133 4.60 -8.39 2.62
C HIS A 133 4.42 -9.48 1.56
N ASN A 134 3.85 -9.13 0.40
CA ASN A 134 3.64 -10.05 -0.72
C ASN A 134 4.39 -9.55 -1.94
N GLU A 135 5.60 -10.05 -2.13
CA GLU A 135 6.41 -9.77 -3.31
C GLU A 135 6.06 -10.77 -4.42
N THR A 136 5.77 -10.26 -5.61
CA THR A 136 5.34 -11.07 -6.77
C THR A 136 6.33 -11.06 -7.93
N SER A 137 7.50 -10.48 -7.72
CA SER A 137 8.56 -10.40 -8.74
C SER A 137 9.73 -11.33 -8.47
#